data_2f14aa7285f21e16a214b1fc81a0b8d8
#
_entry.id   2f14aa7285f21e16a214b1fc81a0b8d8
#
_cell.length_a   1.000
_cell.length_b   1.000
_cell.length_c   1.000
_cell.angle_alpha   90.00
_cell.angle_beta   90.00
_cell.angle_gamma   90.00
#
_symmetry.space_group_name_H-M   'P 1'
#
loop_
_entity.id
_entity.type
_entity.pdbx_description
1 polymer ?
#
loop_
_entity_poly.entity_id
_entity_poly.type
_entity_poly.pdbx_seq_one_letter_code
_entity_poly.pdbx_strand_id
1 'polypeptide(L)'
;MACRFLRLLKTPNRSRSRRRTRAIPAIENDDAVIVVVVNNAPPRLRGRLAVWLVEVRAGVYVGVYSRRTREMIWEQVRIGIGEGDAVIAWDSPNDAGFDFDTCGTNRRIPIELDGLKLVSFHPEASPQQVR
;
A
#
# COMPACT_ATOMS: atom_id res chain seq x y z
N MET A 1 14.12 -19.40 -11.86
CA MET A 1 13.85 -18.14 -11.88
C MET A 1 13.47 -17.56 -10.60
N ALA A 2 12.49 -17.94 -10.04
CA ALA A 2 12.05 -17.46 -8.79
C ALA A 2 13.13 -17.54 -7.75
N CYS A 3 13.84 -18.52 -7.75
CA CYS A 3 14.87 -18.65 -6.80
C CYS A 3 15.88 -17.58 -6.81
N ARG A 4 16.37 -17.22 -7.90
CA ARG A 4 17.32 -16.24 -7.91
C ARG A 4 16.75 -14.97 -7.53
N PHE A 5 15.59 -14.75 -7.82
CA PHE A 5 14.92 -13.52 -7.52
C PHE A 5 14.86 -13.41 -6.01
N LEU A 6 14.53 -14.46 -5.36
CA LEU A 6 14.44 -14.45 -3.95
C LEU A 6 15.77 -14.16 -3.33
N ARG A 7 16.80 -14.66 -3.87
CA ARG A 7 18.06 -14.42 -3.34
C ARG A 7 18.36 -12.97 -3.39
N LEU A 8 18.03 -12.35 -4.41
CA LEU A 8 18.30 -10.99 -4.55
C LEU A 8 17.58 -10.23 -3.51
N LEU A 9 16.40 -10.53 -3.27
CA LEU A 9 15.67 -9.84 -2.31
C LEU A 9 16.30 -9.94 -0.98
N LYS A 10 16.58 -11.05 -0.55
CA LYS A 10 17.13 -11.19 0.68
C LYS A 10 18.42 -10.57 0.89
N THR A 11 19.27 -10.59 0.05
CA THR A 11 20.52 -10.07 0.30
C THR A 11 20.52 -8.61 0.49
N PRO A 12 20.04 -7.91 -0.34
CA PRO A 12 20.11 -6.50 -0.24
C PRO A 12 19.50 -5.97 0.95
N ASN A 13 18.42 -6.29 1.19
CA ASN A 13 17.80 -5.63 2.17
C ASN A 13 18.28 -5.81 3.52
N ARG A 14 18.47 -6.85 3.98
CA ARG A 14 18.74 -6.95 5.25
C ARG A 14 19.88 -6.30 5.73
N SER A 15 20.85 -6.34 5.17
CA SER A 15 21.99 -5.83 5.74
C SER A 15 22.01 -4.39 5.86
N ARG A 16 21.85 -3.73 4.90
CA ARG A 16 22.01 -2.39 5.01
C ARG A 16 21.02 -1.77 5.77
N SER A 17 19.97 -2.25 5.82
CA SER A 17 18.95 -1.57 6.44
C SER A 17 19.36 -1.17 7.76
N ARG A 18 19.76 -1.99 8.54
CA ARG A 18 19.95 -1.60 9.76
C ARG A 18 21.03 -0.75 10.01
N ARG A 19 22.04 -0.85 9.47
CA ARG A 19 23.04 -0.08 9.83
C ARG A 19 22.90 1.29 9.53
N ARG A 20 22.49 1.61 8.54
CA ARG A 20 22.50 2.91 8.19
C ARG A 20 21.47 3.61 8.82
N THR A 21 20.56 2.98 9.22
CA THR A 21 19.48 3.65 9.70
C THR A 21 19.84 4.58 10.73
N ARG A 22 20.62 4.27 11.54
CA ARG A 22 20.84 5.10 12.55
C ARG A 22 21.21 6.39 12.32
N ALA A 23 21.60 6.62 11.47
CA ALA A 23 22.12 7.81 11.36
C ALA A 23 21.34 8.80 10.97
N ILE A 24 21.72 9.52 10.47
CA ILE A 24 21.21 10.52 9.93
C ILE A 24 20.06 10.52 9.19
N PRO A 25 19.98 9.71 8.44
CA PRO A 25 18.91 9.65 7.60
C PRO A 25 17.63 9.88 8.25
N ALA A 26 17.53 9.46 9.28
CA ALA A 26 16.31 9.55 9.91
C ALA A 26 15.77 10.90 9.89
N ILE A 27 16.48 11.81 9.96
CA ILE A 27 16.03 13.06 9.95
C ILE A 27 15.20 13.49 8.89
N GLU A 28 15.64 13.71 7.86
CA GLU A 28 14.82 14.19 6.86
C GLU A 28 14.24 13.09 6.11
N ASN A 29 14.52 11.93 6.42
CA ASN A 29 14.02 10.87 5.65
C ASN A 29 12.74 10.36 6.20
N ASP A 30 11.65 10.56 5.53
CA ASP A 30 10.42 9.97 5.96
C ASP A 30 10.00 8.94 4.93
N ASP A 31 10.95 8.31 4.28
CA ASP A 31 10.63 7.27 3.33
C ASP A 31 10.10 6.06 4.08
N ALA A 32 9.15 5.43 3.54
CA ALA A 32 8.56 4.25 4.14
C ALA A 32 8.21 3.25 3.07
N VAL A 33 8.14 2.00 3.45
CA VAL A 33 7.74 0.96 2.54
C VAL A 33 6.25 1.15 2.35
N ILE A 34 5.78 1.09 1.12
CA ILE A 34 4.36 1.17 0.88
C ILE A 34 3.96 -0.04 0.06
N VAL A 35 2.76 -0.49 0.29
CA VAL A 35 2.20 -1.61 -0.43
C VAL A 35 0.86 -1.15 -0.95
N VAL A 36 0.63 -1.31 -2.25
CA VAL A 36 -0.64 -0.95 -2.85
C VAL A 36 -1.23 -2.21 -3.45
N VAL A 37 -2.46 -2.50 -3.10
CA VAL A 37 -3.14 -3.67 -3.63
C VAL A 37 -4.35 -3.16 -4.37
N VAL A 38 -4.49 -3.54 -5.63
CA VAL A 38 -5.63 -3.11 -6.42
C VAL A 38 -6.38 -4.32 -6.91
N ASN A 39 -7.67 -4.18 -7.01
CA ASN A 39 -8.52 -5.26 -7.46
C ASN A 39 -9.41 -4.70 -8.55
N ASN A 40 -9.48 -5.38 -9.67
CA ASN A 40 -10.31 -4.94 -10.78
C ASN A 40 -9.90 -3.55 -11.26
N ALA A 41 -8.63 -3.27 -11.28
CA ALA A 41 -8.16 -1.97 -11.72
C ALA A 41 -8.00 -1.92 -13.21
N PRO A 42 -8.23 -0.77 -13.83
CA PRO A 42 -8.08 -0.66 -15.26
C PRO A 42 -6.61 -0.82 -15.66
N PRO A 43 -6.34 -1.34 -16.84
CA PRO A 43 -4.97 -1.55 -17.27
C PRO A 43 -4.14 -0.28 -17.26
N ARG A 44 -4.77 0.86 -17.51
CA ARG A 44 -4.07 2.09 -17.51
C ARG A 44 -3.48 2.39 -16.15
N LEU A 45 -4.25 2.18 -15.10
CA LEU A 45 -3.78 2.43 -13.77
C LEU A 45 -2.71 1.42 -13.40
N ARG A 46 -2.90 0.16 -13.78
CA ARG A 46 -1.91 -0.84 -13.45
C ARG A 46 -0.58 -0.53 -14.12
N GLY A 47 -0.61 -0.05 -15.34
CA GLY A 47 0.62 0.32 -16.03
C GLY A 47 1.30 1.48 -15.36
N ARG A 48 0.53 2.43 -14.88
CA ARG A 48 1.11 3.57 -14.21
C ARG A 48 1.74 3.17 -12.89
N LEU A 49 1.09 2.30 -12.15
CA LEU A 49 1.65 1.86 -10.89
C LEU A 49 2.95 1.09 -11.13
N ALA A 50 3.03 0.34 -12.20
CA ALA A 50 4.23 -0.43 -12.48
C ALA A 50 5.45 0.46 -12.79
N VAL A 51 5.22 1.71 -13.09
CA VAL A 51 6.31 2.61 -13.35
C VAL A 51 6.95 3.03 -12.03
N TRP A 52 6.13 3.21 -11.00
CA TRP A 52 6.64 3.66 -9.73
C TRP A 52 6.98 2.53 -8.78
N LEU A 53 6.26 1.43 -8.87
CA LEU A 53 6.36 0.38 -7.88
C LEU A 53 6.66 -0.96 -8.55
N VAL A 54 7.06 -1.92 -7.76
CA VAL A 54 7.35 -3.24 -8.28
C VAL A 54 6.13 -4.10 -8.09
N GLU A 55 5.63 -4.68 -9.15
CA GLU A 55 4.46 -5.55 -9.03
C GLU A 55 4.96 -6.93 -8.64
N VAL A 56 4.85 -7.26 -7.38
CA VAL A 56 5.35 -8.52 -6.87
C VAL A 56 4.36 -9.64 -7.13
N ARG A 57 3.13 -9.28 -7.45
CA ARG A 57 2.14 -10.27 -7.76
C ARG A 57 1.03 -9.50 -8.44
N ALA A 58 0.22 -10.12 -9.25
CA ALA A 58 -0.82 -9.42 -9.96
C ALA A 58 -1.64 -8.59 -8.98
N GLY A 59 -1.65 -7.32 -9.18
CA GLY A 59 -2.42 -6.41 -8.34
C GLY A 59 -1.74 -5.98 -7.05
N VAL A 60 -0.53 -6.46 -6.78
CA VAL A 60 0.15 -6.10 -5.54
C VAL A 60 1.45 -5.41 -5.88
N TYR A 61 1.58 -4.17 -5.47
CA TYR A 61 2.72 -3.33 -5.80
C TYR A 61 3.42 -2.86 -4.55
N VAL A 62 4.75 -2.85 -4.57
CA VAL A 62 5.53 -2.47 -3.40
C VAL A 62 6.63 -1.50 -3.79
N GLY A 63 6.90 -0.56 -2.94
CA GLY A 63 7.99 0.39 -3.16
C GLY A 63 8.33 1.14 -1.90
N VAL A 64 9.31 2.03 -1.99
CA VAL A 64 9.71 2.83 -0.84
C VAL A 64 9.69 4.28 -1.31
N TYR A 65 8.93 5.11 -0.65
CA TYR A 65 8.81 6.49 -1.05
C TYR A 65 8.52 7.39 0.15
N SER A 66 8.74 8.66 -0.04
CA SER A 66 8.46 9.61 1.02
C SER A 66 6.97 9.81 1.13
N ARG A 67 6.55 10.44 2.19
CA ARG A 67 5.15 10.70 2.41
C ARG A 67 4.55 11.46 1.26
N ARG A 68 5.22 12.48 0.77
CA ARG A 68 4.70 13.25 -0.30
C ARG A 68 4.49 12.45 -1.56
N THR A 69 5.44 11.61 -1.93
CA THR A 69 5.32 10.80 -3.11
C THR A 69 4.24 9.75 -2.91
N ARG A 70 4.14 9.20 -1.70
CA ARG A 70 3.11 8.22 -1.41
C ARG A 70 1.74 8.83 -1.60
N GLU A 71 1.55 10.05 -1.13
CA GLU A 71 0.26 10.68 -1.27
C GLU A 71 -0.05 10.96 -2.74
N MET A 72 0.96 11.31 -3.52
CA MET A 72 0.74 11.54 -4.92
C MET A 72 0.35 10.24 -5.62
N ILE A 73 1.02 9.14 -5.29
CA ILE A 73 0.69 7.87 -5.89
C ILE A 73 -0.73 7.47 -5.51
N TRP A 74 -1.08 7.67 -4.25
CA TRP A 74 -2.41 7.29 -3.80
C TRP A 74 -3.49 8.12 -4.49
N GLU A 75 -3.20 9.38 -4.72
CA GLU A 75 -4.16 10.21 -5.41
C GLU A 75 -4.36 9.71 -6.83
N GLN A 76 -3.30 9.27 -7.49
CA GLN A 76 -3.44 8.74 -8.82
C GLN A 76 -4.26 7.46 -8.82
N VAL A 77 -4.14 6.67 -7.79
CA VAL A 77 -4.91 5.45 -7.68
C VAL A 77 -6.37 5.82 -7.50
N ARG A 78 -6.66 6.76 -6.62
CA ARG A 78 -8.04 7.12 -6.36
C ARG A 78 -8.72 7.66 -7.61
N ILE A 79 -8.00 8.43 -8.40
CA ILE A 79 -8.58 8.96 -9.60
C ILE A 79 -8.78 7.88 -10.65
N GLY A 80 -7.89 6.94 -10.75
CA GLY A 80 -7.93 5.97 -11.82
C GLY A 80 -8.54 4.61 -11.53
N ILE A 81 -8.95 4.36 -10.30
CA ILE A 81 -9.42 3.03 -9.95
C ILE A 81 -10.75 2.64 -10.59
N GLY A 82 -11.54 3.60 -10.97
CA GLY A 82 -12.80 3.29 -11.63
C GLY A 82 -13.71 2.45 -10.77
N GLU A 83 -14.14 1.36 -11.30
CA GLU A 83 -15.05 0.50 -10.57
C GLU A 83 -14.38 -0.52 -9.70
N GLY A 84 -13.08 -0.50 -9.63
CA GLY A 84 -12.38 -1.45 -8.80
C GLY A 84 -12.20 -0.90 -7.40
N ASP A 85 -11.29 -1.50 -6.66
CA ASP A 85 -11.00 -1.02 -5.33
C ASP A 85 -9.51 -1.15 -5.08
N ALA A 86 -9.02 -0.43 -4.11
CA ALA A 86 -7.60 -0.44 -3.82
C ALA A 86 -7.37 -0.16 -2.35
N VAL A 87 -6.23 -0.62 -1.86
CA VAL A 87 -5.82 -0.40 -0.50
C VAL A 87 -4.36 -0.02 -0.55
N ILE A 88 -3.95 0.92 0.28
CA ILE A 88 -2.55 1.26 0.40
C ILE A 88 -2.21 1.13 1.88
N ALA A 89 -1.05 0.61 2.18
CA ALA A 89 -0.58 0.51 3.56
C ALA A 89 0.87 0.95 3.59
N TRP A 90 1.29 1.52 4.68
CA TRP A 90 2.65 2.00 4.80
C TRP A 90 3.11 1.98 6.25
N ASP A 91 4.42 2.01 6.42
CA ASP A 91 5.01 2.01 7.73
C ASP A 91 4.76 3.37 8.38
N SER A 92 4.35 3.38 9.60
CA SER A 92 4.01 4.60 10.28
C SER A 92 4.44 4.50 11.73
N PRO A 93 4.86 5.60 12.32
CA PRO A 93 5.37 5.56 13.70
C PRO A 93 4.28 5.58 14.77
N ASN A 94 3.10 5.14 14.44
CA ASN A 94 2.06 5.10 15.45
C ASN A 94 2.17 3.81 16.22
N ASP A 95 1.28 3.59 17.18
CA ASP A 95 1.34 2.42 18.02
C ASP A 95 1.25 1.12 17.26
N ALA A 96 0.52 1.10 16.18
CA ALA A 96 0.38 -0.12 15.42
C ALA A 96 1.57 -0.39 14.53
N GLY A 97 2.37 0.63 14.26
CA GLY A 97 3.52 0.49 13.39
C GLY A 97 3.20 0.66 11.92
N PHE A 98 1.97 0.84 11.57
CA PHE A 98 1.61 1.05 10.18
C PHE A 98 0.30 1.81 10.08
N ASP A 99 -0.01 2.28 8.90
CA ASP A 99 -1.28 2.95 8.65
C ASP A 99 -1.75 2.49 7.27
N PHE A 100 -3.00 2.70 6.96
CA PHE A 100 -3.52 2.26 5.68
C PHE A 100 -4.73 3.09 5.27
N ASP A 101 -5.10 3.00 4.02
CA ASP A 101 -6.26 3.70 3.51
C ASP A 101 -6.86 2.86 2.39
N THR A 102 -8.12 3.09 2.06
CA THR A 102 -8.78 2.31 1.04
C THR A 102 -9.59 3.23 0.13
N CYS A 103 -9.89 2.78 -1.05
CA CYS A 103 -10.76 3.53 -1.93
C CYS A 103 -11.44 2.57 -2.88
N GLY A 104 -12.49 3.04 -3.51
CA GLY A 104 -13.22 2.23 -4.46
C GLY A 104 -14.39 1.53 -3.82
N THR A 105 -14.80 0.42 -4.42
CA THR A 105 -16.00 -0.25 -3.98
C THR A 105 -15.75 -1.26 -2.89
N ASN A 106 -14.74 -1.05 -2.11
CA ASN A 106 -14.38 -1.97 -1.05
C ASN A 106 -15.42 -1.99 0.05
N ARG A 107 -15.74 -3.17 0.55
CA ARG A 107 -16.68 -3.29 1.63
C ARG A 107 -15.99 -3.29 2.99
N ARG A 108 -14.68 -3.17 3.02
CA ARG A 108 -13.95 -3.10 4.27
C ARG A 108 -13.49 -1.67 4.41
N ILE A 109 -14.02 -0.99 5.36
CA ILE A 109 -13.80 0.44 5.52
C ILE A 109 -13.03 0.75 6.77
N PRO A 110 -12.04 1.59 6.71
CA PRO A 110 -11.27 1.93 7.90
C PRO A 110 -12.13 2.72 8.89
N ILE A 111 -12.01 2.40 10.14
CA ILE A 111 -12.70 3.14 11.18
C ILE A 111 -11.73 3.30 12.33
N GLU A 112 -11.98 4.24 13.17
CA GLU A 112 -11.14 4.47 14.32
C GLU A 112 -11.88 4.20 15.59
N LEU A 113 -11.29 3.41 16.47
CA LEU A 113 -11.88 3.13 17.73
C LEU A 113 -10.79 3.24 18.79
N ASP A 114 -10.99 4.13 19.74
CA ASP A 114 -10.03 4.31 20.81
C ASP A 114 -8.63 4.61 20.29
N GLY A 115 -8.56 5.37 19.25
CA GLY A 115 -7.26 5.73 18.71
C GLY A 115 -6.62 4.69 17.82
N LEU A 116 -7.28 3.56 17.63
CA LEU A 116 -6.73 2.54 16.75
C LEU A 116 -7.52 2.51 15.47
N LYS A 117 -6.83 2.30 14.38
CA LYS A 117 -7.48 2.25 13.09
C LYS A 117 -7.77 0.81 12.78
N LEU A 118 -9.00 0.47 12.64
CA LEU A 118 -9.43 -0.90 12.40
C LEU A 118 -10.23 -0.95 11.11
N VAL A 119 -10.77 -2.10 10.78
CA VAL A 119 -11.51 -2.27 9.56
C VAL A 119 -12.90 -2.78 9.89
N SER A 120 -13.89 -2.10 9.36
CA SER A 120 -15.26 -2.52 9.52
C SER A 120 -15.67 -3.22 8.23
N PHE A 121 -16.32 -4.35 8.33
CA PHE A 121 -16.73 -5.09 7.15
C PHE A 121 -18.20 -4.89 6.91
N HIS A 122 -18.56 -4.43 5.74
CA HIS A 122 -19.94 -4.22 5.37
C HIS A 122 -20.30 -5.21 4.29
N PRO A 123 -21.00 -6.25 4.63
CA PRO A 123 -21.34 -7.27 3.69
C PRO A 123 -22.24 -6.71 2.62
N GLU A 124 -22.12 -7.27 1.50
CA GLU A 124 -22.90 -6.81 0.46
C GLU A 124 -24.30 -7.11 0.53
N ALA A 125 -24.72 -7.72 1.41
CA ALA A 125 -26.07 -8.02 1.51
C ALA A 125 -26.94 -6.94 1.21
N SER A 126 -26.52 -5.88 1.41
CA SER A 126 -27.36 -4.81 1.18
C SER A 126 -28.14 -4.92 -0.03
N PRO A 127 -27.59 -5.22 -0.97
CA PRO A 127 -28.27 -5.15 -2.17
C PRO A 127 -29.40 -5.97 -2.16
N GLN A 128 -29.20 -6.91 -1.80
CA GLN A 128 -30.16 -7.69 -1.88
C GLN A 128 -31.14 -7.42 -1.04
N GLN A 129 -30.83 -6.92 -0.16
CA GLN A 129 -31.73 -6.66 0.69
C GLN A 129 -32.64 -5.95 0.05
N VAL A 130 -32.30 -5.65 -0.69
CA VAL A 130 -33.07 -4.88 -1.29
C VAL A 130 -34.13 -5.47 -1.76
N ARG A 131 -34.37 -6.13 -1.75
CA ARG A 131 -35.32 -6.60 -2.18
C ARG A 131 -36.04 -6.79 -1.79
#